data_13cfbf197562009d2b07e6f41186987b
#
_entry.id   13cfbf197562009d2b07e6f41186987b
#
_cell.length_a   1.000
_cell.length_b   1.000
_cell.length_c   1.000
_cell.angle_alpha   90.00
_cell.angle_beta   90.00
_cell.angle_gamma   90.00
#
_symmetry.space_group_name_H-M   'P 1'
#
loop_
_entity.id
_entity.type
_entity.pdbx_description
1 polymer ?
#
loop_
_entity_poly.entity_id
_entity_poly.type
_entity_poly.pdbx_seq_one_letter_code
_entity_poly.pdbx_strand_id
1 'polypeptide(L)' 'MQAASFREAKDANEMRARLILLNLSATVVAKDSPTGTWHRVVLGPFERRVDANRALTKLREQGISGVILQE' A
#
# COMPACT_ATOMS: atom_id res chain seq x y z
N MET A 1 2.35 4.51 -5.29
CA MET A 1 1.51 4.94 -4.15
C MET A 1 1.75 4.02 -2.96
N GLN A 2 2.07 4.56 -1.83
CA GLN A 2 2.28 3.79 -0.61
C GLN A 2 0.99 3.76 0.21
N ALA A 3 0.47 2.58 0.47
CA ALA A 3 -0.78 2.44 1.24
C ALA A 3 -0.51 2.38 2.75
N ALA A 4 0.58 1.75 3.16
CA ALA A 4 0.90 1.59 4.57
C ALA A 4 2.35 1.21 4.75
N SER A 5 2.81 1.28 6.00
CA SER A 5 4.16 0.90 6.37
C SER A 5 4.09 0.17 7.72
N PHE A 6 4.74 -0.97 7.82
CA PHE A 6 4.70 -1.81 9.02
C PHE A 6 6.09 -2.27 9.42
N ARG A 7 6.27 -2.48 10.71
CA ARG A 7 7.52 -3.04 11.23
C ARG A 7 7.60 -4.55 11.05
N GLU A 8 6.46 -5.22 10.94
CA GLU A 8 6.41 -6.67 10.80
C GLU A 8 5.94 -7.07 9.43
N ALA A 9 6.61 -8.04 8.82
CA ALA A 9 6.24 -8.56 7.51
C ALA A 9 4.82 -9.14 7.52
N LYS A 10 4.43 -9.77 8.60
CA LYS A 10 3.09 -10.35 8.76
C LYS A 10 2.00 -9.31 8.54
N ASP A 11 2.14 -8.15 9.18
CA ASP A 11 1.15 -7.08 9.08
C ASP A 11 1.09 -6.51 7.66
N ALA A 12 2.25 -6.34 7.03
CA ALA A 12 2.32 -5.87 5.66
C ALA A 12 1.66 -6.85 4.70
N ASN A 13 1.89 -8.15 4.90
CA ASN A 13 1.29 -9.18 4.05
C ASN A 13 -0.22 -9.26 4.22
N GLU A 14 -0.74 -9.05 5.43
CA GLU A 14 -2.18 -8.99 5.67
C GLU A 14 -2.82 -7.81 4.94
N MET A 15 -2.18 -6.65 4.99
CA MET A 15 -2.66 -5.47 4.25
C MET A 15 -2.64 -5.72 2.75
N ARG A 16 -1.55 -6.30 2.24
CA ARG A 16 -1.43 -6.65 0.83
C ARG A 16 -2.57 -7.56 0.38
N ALA A 17 -2.88 -8.59 1.17
CA ALA A 17 -3.96 -9.52 0.84
C ALA A 17 -5.31 -8.81 0.77
N ARG A 18 -5.59 -7.90 1.70
CA ARG A 18 -6.83 -7.11 1.69
C ARG A 18 -6.93 -6.26 0.43
N LEU A 19 -5.84 -5.62 0.04
CA LEU A 19 -5.81 -4.77 -1.15
C LEU A 19 -6.02 -5.58 -2.43
N ILE A 20 -5.45 -6.77 -2.50
CA ILE A 20 -5.64 -7.67 -3.64
C ILE A 20 -7.11 -8.10 -3.75
N LEU A 21 -7.78 -8.35 -2.63
CA LEU A 21 -9.21 -8.66 -2.62
C LEU A 21 -10.06 -7.50 -3.12
N LEU A 22 -9.55 -6.27 -3.05
CA LEU A 22 -10.21 -5.09 -3.59
C LEU A 22 -9.86 -4.83 -5.06
N ASN A 23 -9.22 -5.79 -5.71
CA ASN A 23 -8.74 -5.68 -7.10
C ASN A 23 -7.66 -4.60 -7.28
N LEU A 24 -6.87 -4.38 -6.24
CA LEU A 24 -5.75 -3.44 -6.29
C LEU A 24 -4.44 -4.22 -6.37
N SER A 25 -3.54 -3.77 -7.24
CA SER A 25 -2.20 -4.33 -7.30
C SER A 25 -1.39 -3.83 -6.11
N ALA A 26 -0.93 -4.72 -5.27
CA ALA A 26 -0.17 -4.37 -4.09
C ALA A 26 1.09 -5.22 -3.97
N THR A 27 2.17 -4.59 -3.55
CA THR A 27 3.48 -5.22 -3.38
C THR A 27 4.05 -4.81 -2.03
N VAL A 28 4.72 -5.73 -1.36
CA VAL A 28 5.43 -5.43 -0.11
C VAL A 28 6.90 -5.23 -0.44
N VAL A 29 7.43 -4.09 -0.04
CA VAL A 29 8.84 -3.75 -0.22
C VAL A 29 9.48 -3.58 1.16
N ALA A 30 10.49 -4.38 1.46
CA ALA A 30 11.25 -4.25 2.69
C ALA A 30 12.36 -3.22 2.49
N LYS A 31 12.50 -2.32 3.45
CA LYS A 31 13.54 -1.30 3.42
C LYS A 31 14.20 -1.19 4.78
N ASP A 32 15.52 -1.32 4.79
CA ASP A 32 16.29 -1.17 6.01
C ASP A 32 16.50 0.31 6.35
N SER A 33 16.44 0.58 7.64
CA SER A 33 16.71 1.92 8.16
C SER A 33 17.54 1.79 9.45
N PRO A 34 18.10 2.89 9.97
CA PRO A 34 18.85 2.85 11.22
C PRO A 34 18.05 2.34 12.43
N THR A 35 16.72 2.43 12.36
CA THR A 35 15.84 1.99 13.44
C THR A 35 15.24 0.60 13.21
N GLY A 36 15.64 -0.08 12.14
CA GLY A 36 15.16 -1.42 11.81
C GLY A 36 14.62 -1.51 10.39
N THR A 37 14.00 -2.64 10.07
CA THR A 37 13.43 -2.87 8.75
C THR A 37 11.98 -2.45 8.72
N TRP A 38 11.59 -1.71 7.68
CA TRP A 38 10.22 -1.33 7.43
C TRP A 38 9.68 -2.08 6.22
N HIS A 39 8.46 -2.56 6.34
CA HIS A 39 7.77 -3.26 5.25
C HIS A 39 6.70 -2.32 4.71
N ARG A 40 6.91 -1.83 3.49
CA ARG A 40 6.00 -0.89 2.85
C ARG A 40 5.06 -1.63 1.92
N VAL A 41 3.79 -1.34 2.03
CA VAL A 41 2.79 -1.84 1.09
C VAL A 41 2.57 -0.77 0.04
N VAL A 42 2.94 -1.09 -1.20
CA VAL A 42 2.94 -0.15 -2.32
C VAL A 42 1.90 -0.57 -3.34
N LEU A 43 1.09 0.38 -3.76
CA LEU A 43 0.11 0.19 -4.82
C LEU A 43 0.65 0.69 -6.15
N GLY A 44 0.26 0.03 -7.22
CA GLY A 44 0.66 0.42 -8.56
C GLY A 44 1.68 -0.54 -9.16
N PRO A 45 2.35 -0.13 -10.22
CA PRO A 45 2.29 1.22 -10.81
C PRO A 45 0.96 1.52 -11.49
N PHE A 46 0.60 2.80 -11.53
CA PHE A 46 -0.59 3.27 -12.23
C PHE A 46 -0.17 4.02 -13.49
N GLU A 47 -0.75 3.64 -14.63
CA GLU A 47 -0.44 4.29 -15.89
C GLU A 47 -1.14 5.64 -16.03
N ARG A 48 -2.32 5.78 -15.38
CA ARG A 48 -3.10 6.99 -15.46
C ARG A 48 -3.52 7.46 -14.09
N ARG A 49 -3.68 8.79 -13.95
CA ARG A 49 -4.12 9.38 -12.70
C ARG A 49 -5.49 8.87 -12.27
N VAL A 50 -6.38 8.61 -13.21
CA VAL A 50 -7.72 8.11 -12.89
C VAL A 50 -7.65 6.76 -12.19
N ASP A 51 -6.70 5.91 -12.55
CA ASP A 51 -6.55 4.61 -11.91
C ASP A 51 -6.08 4.76 -10.46
N ALA A 52 -5.14 5.69 -10.23
CA ALA A 52 -4.69 6.01 -8.88
C ALA A 52 -5.83 6.58 -8.02
N ASN A 53 -6.65 7.45 -8.59
CA ASN A 53 -7.79 8.02 -7.87
C ASN A 53 -8.84 6.97 -7.52
N ARG A 54 -9.07 6.01 -8.40
CA ARG A 54 -9.98 4.88 -8.11
C ARG A 54 -9.46 4.05 -6.94
N ALA A 55 -8.15 3.80 -6.90
CA ALA A 55 -7.54 3.07 -5.81
C ALA A 55 -7.72 3.83 -4.49
N LEU A 56 -7.49 5.15 -4.50
CA LEU A 56 -7.70 5.99 -3.31
C LEU A 56 -9.15 5.92 -2.82
N THR A 57 -10.11 5.98 -3.74
CA THR A 57 -11.53 5.91 -3.39
C THR A 57 -11.84 4.57 -2.72
N LYS A 58 -11.34 3.47 -3.28
CA LYS A 58 -11.54 2.14 -2.68
C LYS A 58 -10.94 2.05 -1.28
N LEU A 59 -9.75 2.61 -1.09
CA LEU A 59 -9.11 2.61 0.22
C LEU A 59 -9.93 3.39 1.25
N ARG A 60 -10.46 4.54 0.87
CA ARG A 60 -11.30 5.36 1.74
C ARG A 60 -12.59 4.64 2.11
N GLU A 61 -13.22 3.96 1.16
CA GLU A 61 -14.44 3.20 1.40
C GLU A 61 -14.23 2.08 2.42
N GLN A 62 -13.01 1.54 2.46
CA GLN A 62 -12.64 0.48 3.39
C GLN A 62 -12.09 1.01 4.72
N GLY A 63 -12.09 2.33 4.92
CA GLY A 63 -11.58 2.94 6.12
C GLY A 63 -10.05 2.92 6.24
N ILE A 64 -9.35 2.69 5.15
CA ILE A 64 -7.88 2.72 5.14
C ILE A 64 -7.43 4.16 4.90
N SER A 65 -6.71 4.70 5.87
CA SER A 65 -6.20 6.07 5.81
C SER A 65 -4.66 6.08 5.82
N GLY A 66 -4.09 7.26 5.67
CA GLY A 66 -2.64 7.41 5.72
C GLY A 66 -1.94 7.04 4.43
N VAL A 67 -2.67 7.01 3.32
CA VAL A 67 -2.09 6.73 2.00
C VAL A 67 -1.19 7.88 1.58
N ILE A 68 0.02 7.56 1.17
CA ILE A 68 1.01 8.53 0.71
C ILE A 68 1.20 8.37 -0.80
N LEU A 69 0.99 9.45 -1.53
CA LEU A 69 1.23 9.49 -2.96
C LEU A 69 2.70 9.77 -3.22
N GLN A 70 3.45 8.72 -3.57
CA GLN A 70 4.86 8.83 -3.92
C GLN A 70 5.11 8.04 -5.19
N GLU A 71 6.03 8.53 -5.95
CA GLU A 71 6.46 7.89 -7.18
C GLU A 71 7.79 7.20 -7.01
#